data_0f650e5a6d0deca83f785df1c76fa74d
#
_entry.id   0f650e5a6d0deca83f785df1c76fa74d
#
_cell.length_a   1.000
_cell.length_b   1.000
_cell.length_c   1.000
_cell.angle_alpha   90.00
_cell.angle_beta   90.00
_cell.angle_gamma   90.00
#
_symmetry.space_group_name_H-M   'P 1'
#
loop_
_entity.id
_entity.type
_entity.pdbx_description
1 polymer ?
#
loop_
_entity_poly.entity_id
_entity_poly.type
_entity_poly.pdbx_seq_one_letter_code
_entity_poly.pdbx_strand_id
1 'polypeptide(L)'
;MCGIVGLFLKDDRLETDLGGLLERMLVSLNERGPDSAGFAIYGAEKAGFIKLTLRAPVGFDAGALLARLDKFVGQPLAHQVRDTHIVLTVPEEKLAAVQDEVARTAASVKVVSVGRRMEIYKEVGRPDRVADRFGLSHMSGTHAIGHTRMATESAVTTDGAHPFTTGADQCLVHNGSLSNHNAVRRELMRNGLTFRTENDSEVAAGFITSKMQEGLSLDQVMKASLEALDGFYTFVVGTESGFSVLRDPIACKPAVMAETDRWVAFGTEFRALVDLPGVDGARVWEPEPSTVYVWEHA
;
A
#
# COMPACT_ATOMS: atom_id res chain seq x y z
N MET A 1 0.83 4.52 18.84
CA MET A 1 1.52 3.40 18.15
C MET A 1 0.77 3.07 16.87
N CYS A 2 1.48 2.83 15.78
CA CYS A 2 0.87 2.52 14.47
C CYS A 2 0.04 1.24 14.49
N GLY A 3 -0.91 1.12 13.57
CA GLY A 3 -1.68 -0.08 13.31
C GLY A 3 -1.59 -0.51 11.86
N ILE A 4 -1.52 -1.80 11.63
CA ILE A 4 -1.50 -2.42 10.30
C ILE A 4 -2.69 -3.36 10.20
N VAL A 5 -3.28 -3.41 9.03
CA VAL A 5 -4.27 -4.40 8.61
C VAL A 5 -3.93 -4.92 7.23
N GLY A 6 -4.24 -6.19 6.98
CA GLY A 6 -4.13 -6.81 5.65
C GLY A 6 -5.24 -7.83 5.47
N LEU A 7 -5.78 -7.92 4.27
CA LEU A 7 -6.83 -8.87 3.93
C LEU A 7 -6.58 -9.44 2.54
N PHE A 8 -6.48 -10.76 2.44
CA PHE A 8 -6.35 -11.52 1.21
C PHE A 8 -7.55 -12.45 1.06
N LEU A 9 -8.28 -12.32 -0.03
CA LEU A 9 -9.48 -13.10 -0.30
C LEU A 9 -9.11 -14.33 -1.13
N LYS A 10 -9.51 -15.50 -0.64
CA LYS A 10 -9.43 -16.78 -1.36
C LYS A 10 -10.74 -17.12 -2.09
N ASP A 11 -11.80 -16.40 -1.77
CA ASP A 11 -13.15 -16.58 -2.29
C ASP A 11 -13.57 -15.34 -3.07
N ASP A 12 -13.65 -15.44 -4.38
CA ASP A 12 -13.98 -14.35 -5.32
C ASP A 12 -15.34 -13.69 -5.00
N ARG A 13 -16.24 -14.41 -4.34
CA ARG A 13 -17.56 -13.87 -3.91
C ARG A 13 -17.45 -12.77 -2.88
N LEU A 14 -16.29 -12.62 -2.22
CA LEU A 14 -16.01 -11.55 -1.26
C LEU A 14 -15.35 -10.33 -1.91
N GLU A 15 -14.94 -10.39 -3.16
CA GLU A 15 -14.19 -9.31 -3.81
C GLU A 15 -14.96 -7.98 -3.84
N THR A 16 -16.28 -8.01 -3.99
CA THR A 16 -17.14 -6.82 -3.94
C THR A 16 -17.22 -6.20 -2.56
N ASP A 17 -16.94 -6.96 -1.51
CA ASP A 17 -17.02 -6.56 -0.11
C ASP A 17 -15.66 -6.18 0.48
N LEU A 18 -14.56 -6.37 -0.27
CA LEU A 18 -13.19 -6.16 0.20
C LEU A 18 -13.02 -4.81 0.92
N GLY A 19 -13.48 -3.74 0.28
CA GLY A 19 -13.33 -2.39 0.82
C GLY A 19 -14.07 -2.21 2.14
N GLY A 20 -15.31 -2.71 2.24
CA GLY A 20 -16.11 -2.66 3.47
C GLY A 20 -15.52 -3.51 4.60
N LEU A 21 -14.91 -4.66 4.27
CA LEU A 21 -14.20 -5.49 5.23
C LEU A 21 -12.93 -4.79 5.74
N LEU A 22 -12.10 -4.27 4.82
CA LEU A 22 -10.88 -3.56 5.19
C LEU A 22 -11.16 -2.28 5.99
N GLU A 23 -12.24 -1.55 5.65
CA GLU A 23 -12.64 -0.34 6.38
C GLU A 23 -12.91 -0.64 7.85
N ARG A 24 -13.70 -1.67 8.16
CA ARG A 24 -13.96 -2.09 9.55
C ARG A 24 -12.68 -2.45 10.29
N MET A 25 -11.78 -3.20 9.64
CA MET A 25 -10.46 -3.53 10.20
C MET A 25 -9.65 -2.26 10.50
N LEU A 26 -9.58 -1.33 9.55
CA LEU A 26 -8.78 -0.09 9.66
C LEU A 26 -9.35 0.84 10.73
N VAL A 27 -10.67 1.05 10.75
CA VAL A 27 -11.37 1.91 11.70
C VAL A 27 -11.27 1.39 13.14
N SER A 28 -11.25 0.08 13.34
CA SER A 28 -11.03 -0.52 14.68
C SER A 28 -9.71 -0.08 15.32
N LEU A 29 -8.74 0.36 14.50
CA LEU A 29 -7.42 0.83 14.95
C LEU A 29 -7.30 2.36 15.02
N ASN A 30 -8.42 3.11 14.96
CA ASN A 30 -8.44 4.58 15.00
C ASN A 30 -7.59 5.21 16.10
N GLU A 31 -7.66 4.66 17.31
CA GLU A 31 -6.95 5.20 18.47
C GLU A 31 -5.47 4.84 18.50
N ARG A 32 -5.04 3.85 17.70
CA ARG A 32 -3.63 3.50 17.58
C ARG A 32 -2.84 4.49 16.74
N GLY A 33 -3.47 5.04 15.70
CA GLY A 33 -2.79 5.93 14.77
C GLY A 33 -3.73 6.99 14.22
N PRO A 34 -4.03 8.05 15.01
CA PRO A 34 -5.00 9.07 14.61
C PRO A 34 -4.45 10.14 13.67
N ASP A 35 -3.14 10.15 13.39
CA ASP A 35 -2.49 11.29 12.73
C ASP A 35 -2.55 11.20 11.20
N SER A 36 -2.42 10.02 10.65
CA SER A 36 -2.60 9.75 9.23
C SER A 36 -2.98 8.29 9.00
N ALA A 37 -3.66 8.05 7.90
CA ALA A 37 -4.00 6.70 7.46
C ALA A 37 -3.86 6.57 5.95
N GLY A 38 -3.79 5.34 5.49
CA GLY A 38 -3.86 5.02 4.08
C GLY A 38 -3.98 3.53 3.86
N PHE A 39 -4.30 3.20 2.63
CA PHE A 39 -4.54 1.83 2.21
C PHE A 39 -4.20 1.64 0.74
N ALA A 40 -3.86 0.42 0.38
CA ALA A 40 -3.71 -0.04 -0.99
C ALA A 40 -4.78 -1.08 -1.29
N ILE A 41 -5.42 -0.95 -2.45
CA ILE A 41 -6.40 -1.89 -2.98
C ILE A 41 -5.85 -2.50 -4.27
N TYR A 42 -5.94 -3.80 -4.40
CA TYR A 42 -5.60 -4.54 -5.60
C TYR A 42 -6.88 -4.99 -6.30
N GLY A 43 -7.37 -4.12 -7.16
CA GLY A 43 -8.61 -4.32 -7.90
C GLY A 43 -8.42 -5.07 -9.21
N ALA A 44 -9.47 -5.07 -10.05
CA ALA A 44 -9.41 -5.66 -11.37
C ALA A 44 -8.34 -4.98 -12.24
N GLU A 45 -7.64 -5.78 -13.04
CA GLU A 45 -6.74 -5.31 -14.09
C GLU A 45 -7.49 -5.13 -15.41
N LYS A 46 -6.90 -4.36 -16.30
CA LYS A 46 -7.31 -4.24 -17.70
C LYS A 46 -6.11 -4.49 -18.59
N ALA A 47 -6.15 -5.55 -19.37
CA ALA A 47 -5.04 -5.94 -20.24
C ALA A 47 -4.56 -4.78 -21.14
N GLY A 48 -3.25 -4.53 -21.16
CA GLY A 48 -2.62 -3.45 -21.93
C GLY A 48 -2.74 -2.05 -21.28
N PHE A 49 -3.25 -1.96 -20.04
CA PHE A 49 -3.40 -0.70 -19.33
C PHE A 49 -2.75 -0.76 -17.95
N ILE A 50 -2.34 0.40 -17.48
CA ILE A 50 -1.76 0.63 -16.14
C ILE A 50 -2.63 1.65 -15.41
N LYS A 51 -2.86 1.43 -14.14
CA LYS A 51 -3.43 2.41 -13.23
C LYS A 51 -2.33 3.34 -12.74
N LEU A 52 -2.53 4.63 -12.93
CA LEU A 52 -1.68 5.70 -12.41
C LEU A 52 -2.47 6.47 -11.37
N THR A 53 -2.14 6.33 -10.09
CA THR A 53 -2.76 7.11 -9.03
C THR A 53 -1.98 8.39 -8.80
N LEU A 54 -2.66 9.50 -8.97
CA LEU A 54 -2.15 10.84 -8.76
C LEU A 54 -2.78 11.45 -7.50
N ARG A 55 -2.03 12.29 -6.79
CA ARG A 55 -2.54 13.15 -5.72
C ARG A 55 -2.40 14.60 -6.12
N ALA A 56 -3.51 15.32 -6.09
CA ALA A 56 -3.58 16.74 -6.35
C ALA A 56 -3.84 17.53 -5.04
N PRO A 57 -3.46 18.82 -4.96
CA PRO A 57 -3.86 19.68 -3.84
C PRO A 57 -5.37 19.82 -3.74
N VAL A 58 -5.85 20.16 -2.54
CA VAL A 58 -7.27 20.50 -2.33
C VAL A 58 -7.66 21.68 -3.23
N GLY A 59 -8.80 21.56 -3.93
CA GLY A 59 -9.27 22.58 -4.86
C GLY A 59 -8.59 22.60 -6.23
N PHE A 60 -7.76 21.61 -6.53
CA PHE A 60 -7.15 21.45 -7.85
C PHE A 60 -8.22 21.14 -8.92
N ASP A 61 -8.09 21.76 -10.07
CA ASP A 61 -8.98 21.50 -11.23
C ASP A 61 -8.56 20.19 -11.94
N ALA A 62 -9.10 19.08 -11.44
CA ALA A 62 -8.87 17.76 -12.05
C ALA A 62 -9.41 17.69 -13.48
N GLY A 63 -10.52 18.39 -13.78
CA GLY A 63 -11.13 18.38 -15.12
C GLY A 63 -10.20 18.99 -16.18
N ALA A 64 -9.53 20.09 -15.85
CA ALA A 64 -8.57 20.71 -16.76
C ALA A 64 -7.35 19.79 -17.04
N LEU A 65 -6.83 19.09 -16.00
CA LEU A 65 -5.76 18.12 -16.18
C LEU A 65 -6.21 16.94 -17.06
N LEU A 66 -7.38 16.37 -16.78
CA LEU A 66 -7.93 15.23 -17.53
C LEU A 66 -8.13 15.57 -19.00
N ALA A 67 -8.78 16.71 -19.32
CA ALA A 67 -8.98 17.17 -20.69
C ALA A 67 -7.65 17.37 -21.45
N ARG A 68 -6.63 17.85 -20.74
CA ARG A 68 -5.29 17.98 -21.30
C ARG A 68 -4.64 16.64 -21.61
N LEU A 69 -4.71 15.67 -20.67
CA LEU A 69 -4.14 14.34 -20.84
C LEU A 69 -4.87 13.57 -21.94
N ASP A 70 -6.20 13.68 -22.05
CA ASP A 70 -6.99 13.12 -23.15
C ASP A 70 -6.50 13.61 -24.52
N LYS A 71 -6.29 14.93 -24.62
CA LYS A 71 -5.75 15.53 -25.85
C LYS A 71 -4.32 15.07 -26.13
N PHE A 72 -3.48 14.94 -25.09
CA PHE A 72 -2.09 14.50 -25.22
C PHE A 72 -2.00 13.05 -25.66
N VAL A 73 -2.82 12.16 -25.10
CA VAL A 73 -2.87 10.73 -25.45
C VAL A 73 -3.58 10.50 -26.79
N GLY A 74 -4.48 11.42 -27.20
CA GLY A 74 -5.28 11.34 -28.42
C GLY A 74 -6.58 10.57 -28.27
N GLN A 75 -6.96 10.20 -27.04
CA GLN A 75 -8.21 9.54 -26.70
C GLN A 75 -8.60 9.81 -25.25
N PRO A 76 -9.89 9.71 -24.89
CA PRO A 76 -10.35 9.80 -23.49
C PRO A 76 -9.70 8.71 -22.63
N LEU A 77 -9.13 9.11 -21.50
CA LEU A 77 -8.62 8.20 -20.48
C LEU A 77 -9.73 7.86 -19.48
N ALA A 78 -9.96 6.58 -19.26
CA ALA A 78 -10.81 6.16 -18.15
C ALA A 78 -10.17 6.64 -16.83
N HIS A 79 -10.98 7.23 -15.96
CA HIS A 79 -10.50 7.81 -14.72
C HIS A 79 -11.54 7.72 -13.60
N GLN A 80 -11.05 7.83 -12.37
CA GLN A 80 -11.86 7.98 -11.17
C GLN A 80 -11.25 9.07 -10.29
N VAL A 81 -12.06 10.03 -9.89
CA VAL A 81 -11.66 11.09 -8.95
C VAL A 81 -12.26 10.78 -7.58
N ARG A 82 -11.41 10.66 -6.57
CA ARG A 82 -11.77 10.47 -5.18
C ARG A 82 -11.09 11.55 -4.35
N ASP A 83 -11.79 12.64 -4.10
CA ASP A 83 -11.26 13.83 -3.40
C ASP A 83 -9.93 14.31 -4.05
N THR A 84 -8.82 14.25 -3.32
CA THR A 84 -7.48 14.66 -3.79
C THR A 84 -6.80 13.62 -4.68
N HIS A 85 -7.34 12.41 -4.81
CA HIS A 85 -6.74 11.35 -5.61
C HIS A 85 -7.47 11.16 -6.94
N ILE A 86 -6.68 11.00 -8.00
CA ILE A 86 -7.14 10.74 -9.36
C ILE A 86 -6.49 9.46 -9.82
N VAL A 87 -7.28 8.44 -10.11
CA VAL A 87 -6.81 7.19 -10.71
C VAL A 87 -7.07 7.24 -12.20
N LEU A 88 -6.02 7.15 -12.99
CA LEU A 88 -6.06 7.11 -14.45
C LEU A 88 -5.81 5.68 -14.92
N THR A 89 -6.56 5.22 -15.91
CA THR A 89 -6.27 3.98 -16.64
C THR A 89 -5.58 4.38 -17.95
N VAL A 90 -4.26 4.21 -18.00
CA VAL A 90 -3.39 4.68 -19.08
C VAL A 90 -2.92 3.49 -19.91
N PRO A 91 -2.90 3.56 -21.26
CA PRO A 91 -2.24 2.53 -22.06
C PRO A 91 -0.78 2.35 -21.62
N GLU A 92 -0.33 1.11 -21.45
CA GLU A 92 0.99 0.79 -20.87
C GLU A 92 2.13 1.49 -21.63
N GLU A 93 2.07 1.52 -22.95
CA GLU A 93 3.04 2.17 -23.81
C GLU A 93 3.05 3.71 -23.71
N LYS A 94 2.01 4.31 -23.10
CA LYS A 94 1.90 5.76 -22.91
C LYS A 94 2.25 6.20 -21.48
N LEU A 95 2.46 5.27 -20.54
CA LEU A 95 2.62 5.57 -19.11
C LEU A 95 3.73 6.61 -18.87
N ALA A 96 4.93 6.37 -19.36
CA ALA A 96 6.08 7.28 -19.15
C ALA A 96 5.78 8.69 -19.70
N ALA A 97 5.24 8.76 -20.91
CA ALA A 97 4.89 10.04 -21.53
C ALA A 97 3.80 10.81 -20.76
N VAL A 98 2.81 10.08 -20.20
CA VAL A 98 1.76 10.69 -19.36
C VAL A 98 2.35 11.19 -18.05
N GLN A 99 3.26 10.44 -17.41
CA GLN A 99 3.93 10.87 -16.17
C GLN A 99 4.77 12.15 -16.43
N ASP A 100 5.52 12.21 -17.51
CA ASP A 100 6.29 13.39 -17.91
C ASP A 100 5.39 14.59 -18.18
N GLU A 101 4.25 14.39 -18.89
CA GLU A 101 3.29 15.45 -19.15
C GLU A 101 2.66 15.98 -17.84
N VAL A 102 2.31 15.11 -16.88
CA VAL A 102 1.83 15.51 -15.54
C VAL A 102 2.91 16.32 -14.83
N ALA A 103 4.15 15.85 -14.78
CA ALA A 103 5.25 16.54 -14.10
C ALA A 103 5.50 17.93 -14.71
N ARG A 104 5.41 18.04 -16.05
CA ARG A 104 5.64 19.30 -16.79
C ARG A 104 4.50 20.32 -16.60
N THR A 105 3.25 19.87 -16.51
CA THR A 105 2.08 20.75 -16.60
C THR A 105 1.32 20.93 -15.31
N ALA A 106 1.54 20.07 -14.35
CA ALA A 106 0.86 20.05 -13.06
C ALA A 106 1.86 19.71 -11.93
N ALA A 107 2.90 20.54 -11.77
CA ALA A 107 4.00 20.31 -10.81
C ALA A 107 3.55 20.10 -9.34
N SER A 108 2.36 20.58 -8.97
CA SER A 108 1.75 20.33 -7.66
C SER A 108 1.10 18.95 -7.53
N VAL A 109 0.90 18.24 -8.63
CA VAL A 109 0.33 16.88 -8.66
C VAL A 109 1.47 15.88 -8.53
N LYS A 110 1.28 14.91 -7.64
CA LYS A 110 2.29 13.88 -7.36
C LYS A 110 1.77 12.50 -7.77
N VAL A 111 2.64 11.68 -8.33
CA VAL A 111 2.34 10.25 -8.53
C VAL A 111 2.38 9.57 -7.16
N VAL A 112 1.33 8.86 -6.80
CA VAL A 112 1.22 8.10 -5.54
C VAL A 112 1.56 6.64 -5.77
N SER A 113 1.00 6.03 -6.82
CA SER A 113 1.27 4.64 -7.18
C SER A 113 1.13 4.41 -8.68
N VAL A 114 1.76 3.35 -9.14
CA VAL A 114 1.67 2.81 -10.49
C VAL A 114 1.45 1.30 -10.36
N GLY A 115 0.56 0.72 -11.16
CA GLY A 115 0.35 -0.71 -11.18
C GLY A 115 -0.80 -1.13 -12.07
N ARG A 116 -0.89 -2.41 -12.44
CA ARG A 116 -2.01 -2.96 -13.19
C ARG A 116 -3.26 -3.07 -12.32
N ARG A 117 -3.06 -3.42 -11.05
CA ARG A 117 -4.12 -3.68 -10.07
C ARG A 117 -4.15 -2.68 -8.92
N MET A 118 -2.97 -2.16 -8.50
CA MET A 118 -2.79 -1.39 -7.29
C MET A 118 -3.26 0.07 -7.41
N GLU A 119 -4.03 0.49 -6.42
CA GLU A 119 -4.40 1.87 -6.16
C GLU A 119 -4.05 2.20 -4.70
N ILE A 120 -3.35 3.31 -4.46
CA ILE A 120 -3.01 3.76 -3.10
C ILE A 120 -3.73 5.07 -2.79
N TYR A 121 -4.38 5.09 -1.63
CA TYR A 121 -5.04 6.25 -1.06
C TYR A 121 -4.48 6.51 0.34
N LYS A 122 -4.05 7.73 0.61
CA LYS A 122 -3.48 8.08 1.92
C LYS A 122 -3.63 9.56 2.21
N GLU A 123 -3.85 9.91 3.48
CA GLU A 123 -4.01 11.29 3.89
C GLU A 123 -3.72 11.47 5.39
N VAL A 124 -3.46 12.71 5.76
CA VAL A 124 -3.45 13.15 7.15
C VAL A 124 -4.87 13.11 7.71
N GLY A 125 -5.02 12.56 8.90
CA GLY A 125 -6.29 12.45 9.60
C GLY A 125 -6.58 11.05 10.15
N ARG A 126 -7.66 10.96 10.90
CA ARG A 126 -8.09 9.70 11.53
C ARG A 126 -8.50 8.69 10.46
N PRO A 127 -8.25 7.39 10.70
CA PRO A 127 -8.58 6.32 9.77
C PRO A 127 -10.02 6.31 9.26
N ASP A 128 -11.01 6.53 10.15
CA ASP A 128 -12.42 6.62 9.77
C ASP A 128 -12.67 7.74 8.75
N ARG A 129 -12.07 8.93 8.98
CA ARG A 129 -12.22 10.08 8.08
C ARG A 129 -11.52 9.86 6.75
N VAL A 130 -10.36 9.20 6.77
CA VAL A 130 -9.61 8.89 5.54
C VAL A 130 -10.35 7.83 4.72
N ALA A 131 -10.89 6.80 5.35
CA ALA A 131 -11.70 5.78 4.71
C ALA A 131 -12.95 6.38 4.03
N ASP A 132 -13.73 7.17 4.78
CA ASP A 132 -14.91 7.88 4.26
C ASP A 132 -14.56 8.79 3.08
N ARG A 133 -13.48 9.58 3.22
CA ARG A 133 -13.04 10.56 2.22
C ARG A 133 -12.79 9.94 0.86
N PHE A 134 -12.20 8.76 0.84
CA PHE A 134 -11.90 8.05 -0.41
C PHE A 134 -12.97 7.02 -0.80
N GLY A 135 -13.98 6.80 0.05
CA GLY A 135 -15.06 5.84 -0.18
C GLY A 135 -14.56 4.40 -0.19
N LEU A 136 -13.72 4.05 0.81
CA LEU A 136 -13.11 2.72 0.92
C LEU A 136 -14.15 1.60 0.90
N SER A 137 -15.27 1.74 1.62
CA SER A 137 -16.33 0.72 1.68
C SER A 137 -16.91 0.29 0.33
N HIS A 138 -16.74 1.10 -0.71
CA HIS A 138 -17.25 0.82 -2.07
C HIS A 138 -16.19 0.28 -3.03
N MET A 139 -15.00 -0.03 -2.52
CA MET A 139 -13.92 -0.56 -3.33
C MET A 139 -13.94 -2.09 -3.36
N SER A 140 -13.65 -2.66 -4.52
CA SER A 140 -13.57 -4.09 -4.75
C SER A 140 -12.15 -4.52 -5.15
N GLY A 141 -11.83 -5.78 -4.93
CA GLY A 141 -10.53 -6.34 -5.30
C GLY A 141 -10.26 -7.67 -4.62
N THR A 142 -9.10 -8.23 -4.88
CA THR A 142 -8.68 -9.55 -4.40
C THR A 142 -7.98 -9.50 -3.05
N HIS A 143 -7.27 -8.41 -2.78
CA HIS A 143 -6.58 -8.19 -1.51
C HIS A 143 -6.31 -6.70 -1.27
N ALA A 144 -6.02 -6.37 -0.02
CA ALA A 144 -5.76 -5.00 0.39
C ALA A 144 -4.90 -4.95 1.65
N ILE A 145 -4.15 -3.86 1.81
CA ILE A 145 -3.40 -3.57 3.03
C ILE A 145 -3.67 -2.15 3.48
N GLY A 146 -3.67 -1.91 4.79
CA GLY A 146 -3.94 -0.60 5.36
C GLY A 146 -3.06 -0.31 6.57
N HIS A 147 -2.91 0.97 6.86
CA HIS A 147 -2.07 1.46 7.94
C HIS A 147 -2.68 2.68 8.62
N THR A 148 -2.55 2.73 9.94
CA THR A 148 -2.85 3.89 10.77
C THR A 148 -1.58 4.34 11.47
N ARG A 149 -1.24 5.62 11.38
CA ARG A 149 0.02 6.17 11.88
C ARG A 149 -0.20 7.06 13.10
N MET A 150 0.63 6.82 14.12
CA MET A 150 0.91 7.80 15.16
C MET A 150 2.34 8.30 14.95
N ALA A 151 2.49 9.57 14.62
CA ALA A 151 3.79 10.20 14.41
C ALA A 151 4.44 10.48 15.78
N THR A 152 5.67 10.05 15.97
CA THR A 152 6.42 10.26 17.20
C THR A 152 7.56 11.26 17.02
N GLU A 153 8.26 11.20 15.90
CA GLU A 153 9.49 11.98 15.67
C GLU A 153 9.49 12.73 14.34
N SER A 154 8.57 12.40 13.42
CA SER A 154 8.55 13.00 12.09
C SER A 154 7.25 13.77 11.84
N ALA A 155 7.33 14.77 10.95
CA ALA A 155 6.16 15.58 10.58
C ALA A 155 4.99 14.74 10.08
N VAL A 156 3.78 15.15 10.47
CA VAL A 156 2.54 14.55 9.97
C VAL A 156 2.26 15.16 8.61
N THR A 157 2.54 14.39 7.57
CA THR A 157 2.31 14.78 6.18
C THR A 157 1.71 13.62 5.39
N THR A 158 0.98 13.94 4.33
CA THR A 158 0.43 12.91 3.44
C THR A 158 1.53 12.09 2.76
N ASP A 159 2.65 12.71 2.39
CA ASP A 159 3.79 11.98 1.80
C ASP A 159 4.40 10.99 2.78
N GLY A 160 4.43 11.32 4.08
CA GLY A 160 4.92 10.45 5.15
C GLY A 160 3.90 9.41 5.65
N ALA A 161 2.67 9.39 5.13
CA ALA A 161 1.68 8.36 5.43
C ALA A 161 1.98 7.07 4.65
N HIS A 162 1.64 5.92 5.23
CA HIS A 162 1.68 4.62 4.55
C HIS A 162 0.44 4.40 3.68
N PRO A 163 0.48 3.49 2.70
CA PRO A 163 1.60 2.66 2.27
C PRO A 163 2.70 3.43 1.54
N PHE A 164 3.92 2.88 1.53
CA PHE A 164 5.02 3.32 0.68
C PHE A 164 5.18 2.40 -0.53
N THR A 165 5.48 2.98 -1.69
CA THR A 165 5.77 2.27 -2.93
C THR A 165 6.91 2.94 -3.66
N THR A 166 7.76 2.15 -4.30
CA THR A 166 8.85 2.60 -5.17
C THR A 166 8.85 1.83 -6.50
N GLY A 167 7.95 0.86 -6.66
CA GLY A 167 7.78 0.02 -7.85
C GLY A 167 6.32 -0.15 -8.27
N ALA A 168 6.08 -0.74 -9.44
CA ALA A 168 4.75 -1.05 -9.92
C ALA A 168 4.14 -2.22 -9.14
N ASP A 169 2.84 -2.13 -8.82
CA ASP A 169 2.07 -3.14 -8.08
C ASP A 169 2.69 -3.64 -6.77
N GLN A 170 3.62 -2.88 -6.21
CA GLN A 170 4.28 -3.24 -4.96
C GLN A 170 4.16 -2.11 -3.96
N CYS A 171 3.72 -2.41 -2.74
CA CYS A 171 3.73 -1.46 -1.64
C CYS A 171 3.98 -2.14 -0.29
N LEU A 172 4.44 -1.33 0.66
CA LEU A 172 4.79 -1.75 2.01
C LEU A 172 4.04 -0.93 3.05
N VAL A 173 3.54 -1.59 4.08
CA VAL A 173 3.19 -0.98 5.37
C VAL A 173 4.11 -1.52 6.46
N HIS A 174 4.55 -0.64 7.35
CA HIS A 174 5.59 -0.90 8.33
C HIS A 174 5.20 -0.39 9.72
N ASN A 175 5.43 -1.20 10.72
CA ASN A 175 5.37 -0.80 12.12
C ASN A 175 6.69 -1.18 12.79
N GLY A 176 7.50 -0.19 13.13
CA GLY A 176 8.83 -0.39 13.69
C GLY A 176 9.79 0.75 13.43
N SER A 177 11.06 0.43 13.37
CA SER A 177 12.14 1.35 13.01
C SER A 177 13.33 0.57 12.46
N LEU A 178 13.92 1.06 11.38
CA LEU A 178 15.13 0.50 10.77
C LEU A 178 16.35 1.34 11.17
N SER A 179 17.29 0.74 11.88
CA SER A 179 18.50 1.40 12.36
C SER A 179 19.49 1.72 11.26
N ASN A 180 19.58 0.85 10.24
CA ASN A 180 20.54 0.97 9.14
C ASN A 180 19.96 1.63 7.86
N HIS A 181 18.73 2.19 7.91
CA HIS A 181 18.04 2.71 6.73
C HIS A 181 18.85 3.73 5.92
N ASN A 182 19.67 4.57 6.56
CA ASN A 182 20.51 5.54 5.88
C ASN A 182 21.66 4.90 5.08
N ALA A 183 22.20 3.78 5.54
CA ALA A 183 23.22 3.02 4.79
C ALA A 183 22.59 2.34 3.57
N VAL A 184 21.45 1.67 3.76
CA VAL A 184 20.68 1.03 2.70
C VAL A 184 20.21 2.06 1.66
N ARG A 185 19.71 3.22 2.09
CA ARG A 185 19.32 4.33 1.19
C ARG A 185 20.46 4.71 0.25
N ARG A 186 21.66 4.95 0.79
CA ARG A 186 22.83 5.34 -0.03
C ARG A 186 23.22 4.27 -1.04
N GLU A 187 23.06 3.00 -0.70
CA GLU A 187 23.33 1.90 -1.61
C GLU A 187 22.30 1.86 -2.74
N LEU A 188 21.01 1.91 -2.40
CA LEU A 188 19.92 1.91 -3.37
C LEU A 188 19.98 3.12 -4.32
N MET A 189 20.37 4.29 -3.81
CA MET A 189 20.57 5.49 -4.64
C MET A 189 21.71 5.33 -5.64
N ARG A 190 22.82 4.65 -5.28
CA ARG A 190 23.90 4.34 -6.23
C ARG A 190 23.41 3.40 -7.34
N ASN A 191 22.40 2.57 -7.05
CA ASN A 191 21.78 1.68 -8.02
C ASN A 191 20.62 2.33 -8.79
N GLY A 192 20.45 3.68 -8.66
CA GLY A 192 19.51 4.46 -9.46
C GLY A 192 18.12 4.67 -8.84
N LEU A 193 17.85 4.16 -7.64
CA LEU A 193 16.59 4.45 -6.95
C LEU A 193 16.57 5.88 -6.41
N THR A 194 15.37 6.46 -6.39
CA THR A 194 15.14 7.80 -5.83
C THR A 194 14.13 7.72 -4.69
N PHE A 195 14.29 8.56 -3.68
CA PHE A 195 13.43 8.63 -2.50
C PHE A 195 12.83 10.04 -2.37
N ARG A 196 11.60 10.13 -1.89
CA ARG A 196 10.86 11.38 -1.75
C ARG A 196 10.80 11.88 -0.31
N THR A 197 11.00 10.99 0.64
CA THR A 197 10.93 11.27 2.07
C THR A 197 12.18 10.76 2.78
N GLU A 198 12.37 11.20 4.01
CA GLU A 198 13.42 10.66 4.89
C GLU A 198 12.93 9.42 5.67
N ASN A 199 11.76 8.89 5.35
CA ASN A 199 11.15 7.76 6.06
C ASN A 199 11.91 6.46 5.77
N ASP A 200 12.18 5.69 6.82
CA ASP A 200 12.81 4.37 6.75
C ASP A 200 11.94 3.34 6.02
N SER A 201 10.62 3.47 6.10
CA SER A 201 9.68 2.60 5.39
C SER A 201 9.76 2.76 3.86
N GLU A 202 10.06 3.98 3.37
CA GLU A 202 10.31 4.18 1.93
C GLU A 202 11.59 3.47 1.50
N VAL A 203 12.60 3.44 2.36
CA VAL A 203 13.85 2.71 2.10
C VAL A 203 13.60 1.20 2.06
N ALA A 204 12.80 0.67 2.99
CA ALA A 204 12.40 -0.74 2.96
C ALA A 204 11.63 -1.07 1.68
N ALA A 205 10.68 -0.22 1.25
CA ALA A 205 9.98 -0.40 -0.03
C ALA A 205 10.96 -0.38 -1.21
N GLY A 206 11.95 0.53 -1.19
CA GLY A 206 13.01 0.59 -2.20
C GLY A 206 13.88 -0.67 -2.25
N PHE A 207 14.23 -1.24 -1.10
CA PHE A 207 14.95 -2.51 -1.03
C PHE A 207 14.14 -3.65 -1.66
N ILE A 208 12.87 -3.77 -1.30
CA ILE A 208 11.97 -4.77 -1.86
C ILE A 208 11.86 -4.63 -3.38
N THR A 209 11.62 -3.41 -3.88
CA THR A 209 11.56 -3.13 -5.32
C THR A 209 12.86 -3.53 -6.02
N SER A 210 14.02 -3.16 -5.48
CA SER A 210 15.32 -3.52 -6.06
C SER A 210 15.49 -5.04 -6.18
N LYS A 211 15.15 -5.78 -5.14
CA LYS A 211 15.26 -7.24 -5.13
C LYS A 211 14.26 -7.92 -6.08
N MET A 212 13.04 -7.40 -6.19
CA MET A 212 12.08 -7.89 -7.18
C MET A 212 12.55 -7.62 -8.62
N GLN A 213 13.18 -6.48 -8.88
CA GLN A 213 13.79 -6.16 -10.18
C GLN A 213 14.98 -7.06 -10.52
N GLU A 214 15.69 -7.60 -9.52
CA GLU A 214 16.70 -8.63 -9.69
C GLU A 214 16.09 -10.01 -10.04
N GLY A 215 14.76 -10.15 -10.04
CA GLY A 215 14.04 -11.38 -10.39
C GLY A 215 13.76 -12.31 -9.21
N LEU A 216 13.96 -11.85 -7.97
CA LEU A 216 13.62 -12.65 -6.79
C LEU A 216 12.10 -12.72 -6.59
N SER A 217 11.60 -13.89 -6.16
CA SER A 217 10.21 -14.04 -5.73
C SER A 217 9.94 -13.28 -4.42
N LEU A 218 8.67 -13.00 -4.13
CA LEU A 218 8.28 -12.29 -2.90
C LEU A 218 8.84 -12.97 -1.64
N ASP A 219 8.76 -14.31 -1.55
CA ASP A 219 9.33 -15.08 -0.44
C ASP A 219 10.86 -14.87 -0.31
N GLN A 220 11.59 -14.90 -1.43
CA GLN A 220 13.05 -14.68 -1.44
C GLN A 220 13.39 -13.24 -1.03
N VAL A 221 12.63 -12.25 -1.49
CA VAL A 221 12.83 -10.84 -1.14
C VAL A 221 12.60 -10.62 0.35
N MET A 222 11.55 -11.21 0.92
CA MET A 222 11.26 -11.09 2.34
C MET A 222 12.33 -11.77 3.21
N LYS A 223 12.87 -12.90 2.78
CA LYS A 223 14.03 -13.55 3.45
C LYS A 223 15.30 -12.69 3.36
N ALA A 224 15.59 -12.12 2.19
CA ALA A 224 16.71 -11.18 2.02
C ALA A 224 16.56 -9.91 2.90
N SER A 225 15.32 -9.48 3.18
CA SER A 225 15.05 -8.35 4.07
C SER A 225 15.50 -8.62 5.50
N LEU A 226 15.38 -9.86 6.00
CA LEU A 226 15.87 -10.25 7.34
C LEU A 226 17.39 -10.13 7.49
N GLU A 227 18.12 -10.31 6.40
CA GLU A 227 19.60 -10.25 6.40
C GLU A 227 20.11 -8.82 6.20
N ALA A 228 19.39 -8.01 5.41
CA ALA A 228 19.86 -6.70 4.96
C ALA A 228 19.33 -5.53 5.81
N LEU A 229 18.15 -5.66 6.40
CA LEU A 229 17.50 -4.61 7.16
C LEU A 229 17.67 -4.87 8.66
N ASP A 230 18.34 -3.95 9.33
CA ASP A 230 18.55 -3.98 10.77
C ASP A 230 17.57 -3.09 11.50
N GLY A 231 17.02 -3.58 12.63
CA GLY A 231 16.02 -2.87 13.43
C GLY A 231 14.99 -3.80 14.06
N PHE A 232 13.84 -3.25 14.37
CA PHE A 232 12.67 -4.00 14.84
C PHE A 232 11.45 -3.58 14.04
N TYR A 233 10.79 -4.54 13.41
CA TYR A 233 9.75 -4.24 12.45
C TYR A 233 8.74 -5.37 12.26
N THR A 234 7.54 -4.98 11.87
CA THR A 234 6.58 -5.85 11.20
C THR A 234 6.28 -5.25 9.85
N PHE A 235 6.47 -6.01 8.79
CA PHE A 235 6.12 -5.66 7.42
C PHE A 235 4.89 -6.42 6.95
N VAL A 236 4.02 -5.71 6.25
CA VAL A 236 3.06 -6.32 5.34
C VAL A 236 3.29 -5.71 3.97
N VAL A 237 3.58 -6.55 2.99
CA VAL A 237 3.90 -6.15 1.61
C VAL A 237 2.81 -6.68 0.70
N GLY A 238 2.21 -5.80 -0.08
CA GLY A 238 1.29 -6.17 -1.15
C GLY A 238 1.99 -6.16 -2.50
N THR A 239 1.64 -7.12 -3.35
CA THR A 239 2.09 -7.23 -4.75
C THR A 239 0.90 -7.45 -5.67
N GLU A 240 1.14 -7.50 -6.99
CA GLU A 240 0.08 -7.77 -7.97
C GLU A 240 -0.70 -9.06 -7.67
N SER A 241 0.00 -10.11 -7.23
CA SER A 241 -0.57 -11.45 -7.01
C SER A 241 -1.06 -11.71 -5.59
N GLY A 242 -0.59 -10.95 -4.60
CA GLY A 242 -0.95 -11.25 -3.22
C GLY A 242 -0.25 -10.38 -2.17
N PHE A 243 -0.13 -10.92 -0.97
CA PHE A 243 0.60 -10.22 0.08
C PHE A 243 1.48 -11.14 0.93
N SER A 244 2.46 -10.55 1.61
CA SER A 244 3.31 -11.25 2.57
C SER A 244 3.36 -10.53 3.91
N VAL A 245 3.65 -11.32 4.96
CA VAL A 245 3.84 -10.85 6.32
C VAL A 245 5.22 -11.31 6.80
N LEU A 246 5.95 -10.40 7.44
CA LEU A 246 7.24 -10.67 8.05
C LEU A 246 7.38 -9.93 9.37
N ARG A 247 7.83 -10.63 10.40
CA ARG A 247 8.31 -10.03 11.65
C ARG A 247 9.80 -10.20 11.77
N ASP A 248 10.48 -9.20 12.29
CA ASP A 248 11.90 -9.25 12.65
C ASP A 248 12.20 -10.34 13.71
N PRO A 249 13.47 -10.67 13.98
CA PRO A 249 13.83 -11.68 14.98
C PRO A 249 13.42 -11.35 16.40
N ILE A 250 13.28 -10.07 16.76
CA ILE A 250 12.87 -9.60 18.10
C ILE A 250 11.35 -9.72 18.29
N ALA A 251 10.58 -9.50 17.21
CA ALA A 251 9.11 -9.58 17.16
C ALA A 251 8.39 -8.79 18.27
N CYS A 252 8.94 -7.63 18.65
CA CYS A 252 8.36 -6.81 19.73
C CYS A 252 7.09 -6.07 19.32
N LYS A 253 6.78 -5.97 18.05
CA LYS A 253 5.54 -5.34 17.57
C LYS A 253 4.40 -6.35 17.61
N PRO A 254 3.23 -5.96 18.14
CA PRO A 254 2.08 -6.87 18.17
C PRO A 254 1.61 -7.19 16.76
N ALA A 255 1.25 -8.45 16.55
CA ALA A 255 0.79 -8.98 15.28
C ALA A 255 -0.11 -10.20 15.52
N VAL A 256 -1.19 -10.30 14.78
CA VAL A 256 -2.09 -11.45 14.80
C VAL A 256 -2.54 -11.76 13.38
N MET A 257 -2.60 -13.03 13.08
CA MET A 257 -3.12 -13.59 11.83
C MET A 257 -4.39 -14.36 12.11
N ALA A 258 -5.31 -14.34 11.17
CA ALA A 258 -6.45 -15.24 11.13
C ALA A 258 -6.64 -15.78 9.72
N GLU A 259 -7.03 -17.05 9.60
CA GLU A 259 -7.21 -17.72 8.31
C GLU A 259 -8.42 -18.62 8.33
N THR A 260 -9.20 -18.55 7.26
CA THR A 260 -10.27 -19.46 6.92
C THR A 260 -10.03 -20.06 5.55
N ASP A 261 -10.95 -20.89 5.05
CA ASP A 261 -10.97 -21.32 3.65
C ASP A 261 -11.28 -20.20 2.66
N ARG A 262 -11.84 -19.07 3.14
CA ARG A 262 -12.30 -17.96 2.31
C ARG A 262 -11.37 -16.75 2.28
N TRP A 263 -10.55 -16.56 3.30
CA TRP A 263 -9.67 -15.40 3.43
C TRP A 263 -8.52 -15.65 4.39
N VAL A 264 -7.48 -14.80 4.27
CA VAL A 264 -6.42 -14.62 5.26
C VAL A 264 -6.39 -13.15 5.67
N ALA A 265 -6.24 -12.89 6.96
CA ALA A 265 -6.18 -11.55 7.48
C ALA A 265 -5.00 -11.35 8.45
N PHE A 266 -4.44 -10.16 8.41
CA PHE A 266 -3.44 -9.65 9.36
C PHE A 266 -4.01 -8.46 10.11
N GLY A 267 -3.76 -8.39 11.40
CA GLY A 267 -4.04 -7.22 12.23
C GLY A 267 -2.94 -6.98 13.27
N THR A 268 -2.67 -5.72 13.58
CA THR A 268 -1.83 -5.41 14.75
C THR A 268 -2.47 -5.87 16.05
N GLU A 269 -3.79 -5.89 16.11
CA GLU A 269 -4.58 -6.35 17.24
C GLU A 269 -5.74 -7.23 16.76
N PHE A 270 -6.12 -8.22 17.56
CA PHE A 270 -7.22 -9.13 17.21
C PHE A 270 -8.55 -8.39 16.96
N ARG A 271 -8.80 -7.28 17.64
CA ARG A 271 -10.03 -6.48 17.43
C ARG A 271 -10.21 -6.02 15.97
N ALA A 272 -9.12 -5.93 15.20
CA ALA A 272 -9.22 -5.60 13.78
C ALA A 272 -9.81 -6.72 12.92
N LEU A 273 -9.89 -7.94 13.46
CA LEU A 273 -10.32 -9.13 12.74
C LEU A 273 -11.75 -9.58 13.09
N VAL A 274 -12.32 -9.06 14.19
CA VAL A 274 -13.57 -9.59 14.80
C VAL A 274 -14.79 -9.46 13.90
N ASP A 275 -14.81 -8.48 12.99
CA ASP A 275 -15.94 -8.24 12.08
C ASP A 275 -15.78 -8.98 10.73
N LEU A 276 -14.76 -9.83 10.59
CA LEU A 276 -14.59 -10.62 9.37
C LEU A 276 -15.55 -11.81 9.36
N PRO A 277 -16.15 -12.13 8.19
CA PRO A 277 -17.15 -13.17 8.09
C PRO A 277 -16.57 -14.55 8.41
N GLY A 278 -17.11 -15.21 9.43
CA GLY A 278 -16.67 -16.54 9.86
C GLY A 278 -15.43 -16.56 10.75
N VAL A 279 -15.04 -15.44 11.33
CA VAL A 279 -13.85 -15.33 12.20
C VAL A 279 -13.90 -16.28 13.41
N ASP A 280 -15.08 -16.61 13.93
CA ASP A 280 -15.23 -17.55 15.06
C ASP A 280 -14.70 -18.96 14.74
N GLY A 281 -14.68 -19.34 13.48
CA GLY A 281 -14.14 -20.61 12.99
C GLY A 281 -12.73 -20.50 12.43
N ALA A 282 -12.10 -19.33 12.47
CA ALA A 282 -10.80 -19.11 11.88
C ALA A 282 -9.68 -19.74 12.74
N ARG A 283 -8.64 -20.21 12.07
CA ARG A 283 -7.36 -20.45 12.72
C ARG A 283 -6.74 -19.09 13.05
N VAL A 284 -6.47 -18.84 14.34
CA VAL A 284 -5.84 -17.61 14.82
C VAL A 284 -4.47 -17.92 15.40
N TRP A 285 -3.44 -17.13 15.03
CA TRP A 285 -2.08 -17.30 15.57
C TRP A 285 -1.30 -15.99 15.52
N GLU A 286 -0.24 -15.90 16.28
CA GLU A 286 0.80 -14.88 16.11
C GLU A 286 1.80 -15.35 15.04
N PRO A 287 2.15 -14.54 14.04
CA PRO A 287 3.20 -14.90 13.10
C PRO A 287 4.54 -15.03 13.83
N GLU A 288 5.23 -16.13 13.58
CA GLU A 288 6.52 -16.46 14.21
C GLU A 288 7.60 -15.43 13.82
N PRO A 289 8.53 -15.10 14.73
CA PRO A 289 9.69 -14.28 14.42
C PRO A 289 10.52 -14.87 13.28
N SER A 290 11.11 -14.01 12.45
CA SER A 290 11.97 -14.42 11.32
C SER A 290 11.32 -15.39 10.33
N THR A 291 9.98 -15.46 10.32
CA THR A 291 9.24 -16.36 9.44
C THR A 291 8.49 -15.53 8.39
N VAL A 292 8.68 -15.91 7.13
CA VAL A 292 7.98 -15.30 6.00
C VAL A 292 6.70 -16.06 5.73
N TYR A 293 5.60 -15.32 5.64
CA TYR A 293 4.31 -15.85 5.21
C TYR A 293 3.93 -15.17 3.90
N VAL A 294 3.53 -15.97 2.90
CA VAL A 294 3.13 -15.48 1.56
C VAL A 294 1.83 -16.13 1.14
N TRP A 295 0.91 -15.34 0.61
CA TRP A 295 -0.31 -15.79 -0.05
C TRP A 295 -0.41 -15.09 -1.39
N GLU A 296 -0.58 -15.87 -2.45
CA GLU A 296 -0.66 -15.39 -3.82
C GLU A 296 -1.79 -16.11 -4.56
N HIS A 297 -2.48 -15.38 -5.42
CA HIS A 297 -3.37 -15.96 -6.41
C HIS A 297 -2.55 -16.64 -7.51
N ALA A 298 -3.04 -17.75 -8.04
CA ALA A 298 -2.40 -18.52 -9.10
C ALA A 298 -2.44 -17.79 -10.47
#